data_f2ff4ff2086f317add5239c05611b17c
#
_entry.id   f2ff4ff2086f317add5239c05611b17c
#
_cell.length_a   1.000
_cell.length_b   1.000
_cell.length_c   1.000
_cell.angle_alpha   90.00
_cell.angle_beta   90.00
_cell.angle_gamma   90.00
#
_symmetry.space_group_name_H-M   'P 1'
#
loop_
_entity.id
_entity.type
_entity.pdbx_description
1 polymer ?
#
loop_
_entity_poly.entity_id
_entity_poly.type
_entity_poly.pdbx_seq_one_letter_code
_entity_poly.pdbx_strand_id
1 'polypeptide(L)'
;SHSAPDAWAHLLAHGDTKADHDKLRAAIEQEVRELRIQAMKVYSLAGQVLFSTDAADFAKRETNAALKTVVFDGKPVLVRIIENGQPLYEIYVPVTDAAGDIAAVFELYEPVAYLDALLLRSGAIAAAAPAAGLVLLLTGLGMLVARGQHEIDSRSAALDETRRKLESFVSMSAVDAARGGGDIPSRRVRLTLFYSDARDFTGYSESNPPERVVWYLNELMGIQVAAVEARGGDVDKMIGDALLARFDGPGAETRALAAARDVQDELARANLPRPVGIGVYTGEVISGAIGAAHRRDFTVIGDGVNVSARLCAAAAAGEVVTDADTLAAAGPAAAEGFGAEEAISVKGRREPVRIRRHPGAAANPGA
;
A
#
# COMPACT_ATOMS: atom_id res chain seq x y z
N SER A 1 14.27 54.90 46.90
CA SER A 1 15.36 54.91 47.90
C SER A 1 16.53 55.75 47.44
N HIS A 2 16.57 57.01 47.82
CA HIS A 2 17.56 57.99 47.40
C HIS A 2 18.74 58.17 48.38
N SER A 3 18.87 57.29 49.39
CA SER A 3 19.89 57.41 50.45
C SER A 3 21.13 56.54 50.31
N ALA A 4 21.10 55.60 49.35
CA ALA A 4 22.22 54.68 49.14
C ALA A 4 23.43 55.29 48.44
N PRO A 5 23.31 56.15 47.38
CA PRO A 5 24.44 56.70 46.68
C PRO A 5 25.36 57.57 47.55
N ASP A 6 24.74 58.36 48.48
CA ASP A 6 25.52 59.25 49.37
C ASP A 6 26.29 58.46 50.45
N ALA A 7 25.73 57.40 50.93
CA ALA A 7 26.36 56.52 51.91
C ALA A 7 27.54 55.74 51.27
N TRP A 8 27.42 55.33 50.02
CA TRP A 8 28.52 54.72 49.24
C TRP A 8 29.64 55.74 48.95
N ALA A 9 29.30 56.97 48.54
CA ALA A 9 30.26 58.00 48.27
C ALA A 9 31.05 58.39 49.54
N HIS A 10 30.38 58.41 50.71
CA HIS A 10 31.02 58.68 52.00
C HIS A 10 31.95 57.55 52.46
N LEU A 11 31.56 56.30 52.28
CA LEU A 11 32.37 55.12 52.59
C LEU A 11 33.65 55.08 51.74
N LEU A 12 33.50 55.37 50.41
CA LEU A 12 34.63 55.38 49.48
C LEU A 12 35.56 56.55 49.72
N ALA A 13 35.09 57.68 50.24
CA ALA A 13 35.90 58.88 50.47
C ALA A 13 36.61 58.93 51.82
N HIS A 14 36.04 58.38 52.91
CA HIS A 14 36.46 58.63 54.29
C HIS A 14 36.69 57.41 55.18
N GLY A 15 36.38 56.15 54.65
CA GLY A 15 36.60 54.83 55.29
C GLY A 15 36.90 54.89 56.79
N ASP A 16 35.88 55.04 57.67
CA ASP A 16 35.83 54.55 59.04
C ASP A 16 35.18 55.49 60.09
N THR A 17 33.86 55.42 60.19
CA THR A 17 33.24 55.60 61.51
C THR A 17 32.28 54.46 61.76
N LYS A 18 32.31 53.86 62.98
CA LYS A 18 31.53 52.68 63.32
C LYS A 18 29.98 52.94 63.21
N ALA A 19 29.50 54.18 63.34
CA ALA A 19 28.10 54.57 63.20
C ALA A 19 27.61 54.59 61.74
N ASP A 20 28.48 54.91 60.77
CA ASP A 20 28.14 54.93 59.37
C ASP A 20 28.17 53.51 58.79
N HIS A 21 29.03 52.64 59.31
CA HIS A 21 29.02 51.22 59.04
C HIS A 21 27.71 50.53 59.40
N ASP A 22 27.12 50.83 60.59
CA ASP A 22 25.88 50.15 61.01
C ASP A 22 24.67 50.59 60.18
N LYS A 23 24.58 51.84 59.77
CA LYS A 23 23.51 52.34 58.87
C LYS A 23 23.64 51.77 57.44
N LEU A 24 24.86 51.76 56.89
CA LEU A 24 25.17 51.22 55.58
C LEU A 24 24.91 49.72 55.53
N ARG A 25 25.32 49.02 56.59
CA ARG A 25 25.03 47.59 56.77
C ARG A 25 23.54 47.29 56.71
N ALA A 26 22.71 48.00 57.42
CA ALA A 26 21.28 47.83 57.44
C ALA A 26 20.62 48.07 56.06
N ALA A 27 21.08 49.12 55.35
CA ALA A 27 20.60 49.44 54.00
C ALA A 27 21.01 48.36 52.97
N ILE A 28 22.24 47.89 53.02
CA ILE A 28 22.73 46.84 52.13
C ILE A 28 22.08 45.48 52.42
N GLU A 29 21.90 45.11 53.68
CA GLU A 29 21.24 43.88 54.05
C GLU A 29 19.77 43.87 53.62
N GLN A 30 19.11 45.04 53.57
CA GLN A 30 17.79 45.15 52.98
C GLN A 30 17.79 44.93 51.45
N GLU A 31 18.69 45.56 50.71
CA GLU A 31 18.83 45.37 49.25
C GLU A 31 19.22 43.93 48.90
N VAL A 32 20.16 43.33 49.65
CA VAL A 32 20.56 41.92 49.47
C VAL A 32 19.34 40.99 49.63
N ARG A 33 18.46 41.25 50.62
CA ARG A 33 17.21 40.49 50.82
C ARG A 33 16.21 40.68 49.66
N GLU A 34 16.03 41.94 49.22
CA GLU A 34 15.12 42.29 48.14
C GLU A 34 15.56 41.65 46.81
N LEU A 35 16.85 41.65 46.55
CA LEU A 35 17.45 41.05 45.34
C LEU A 35 17.70 39.54 45.42
N ARG A 36 17.40 38.93 46.62
CA ARG A 36 17.60 37.47 46.88
C ARG A 36 19.05 37.02 46.72
N ILE A 37 20.02 37.93 46.86
CA ILE A 37 21.45 37.61 46.82
C ILE A 37 21.79 36.87 48.12
N GLN A 38 22.58 35.80 48.06
CA GLN A 38 22.90 34.98 49.22
C GLN A 38 23.89 35.68 50.15
N ALA A 39 24.90 36.30 49.56
CA ALA A 39 25.92 37.10 50.26
C ALA A 39 26.55 38.17 49.33
N MET A 40 27.09 39.19 49.91
CA MET A 40 27.78 40.24 49.15
C MET A 40 29.04 40.72 49.93
N LYS A 41 30.09 40.96 49.18
CA LYS A 41 31.30 41.63 49.69
C LYS A 41 31.63 42.84 48.82
N VAL A 42 32.30 43.81 49.38
CA VAL A 42 32.78 45.00 48.69
C VAL A 42 34.27 45.13 48.95
N TYR A 43 35.03 45.25 47.90
CA TYR A 43 36.49 45.33 47.96
C TYR A 43 37.00 46.69 47.50
N SER A 44 38.06 47.18 48.19
CA SER A 44 38.91 48.23 47.65
C SER A 44 39.75 47.72 46.47
N LEU A 45 40.29 48.60 45.64
CA LEU A 45 41.21 48.26 44.56
C LEU A 45 42.46 47.49 45.03
N ALA A 46 42.84 47.64 46.29
CA ALA A 46 43.91 46.90 46.94
C ALA A 46 43.50 45.50 47.47
N GLY A 47 42.27 45.10 47.30
CA GLY A 47 41.71 43.81 47.75
C GLY A 47 41.32 43.75 49.20
N GLN A 48 41.22 44.90 49.89
CA GLN A 48 40.73 44.94 51.29
C GLN A 48 39.20 44.90 51.30
N VAL A 49 38.61 44.04 52.14
CA VAL A 49 37.15 43.95 52.31
C VAL A 49 36.68 45.19 53.04
N LEU A 50 35.97 46.06 52.34
CA LEU A 50 35.36 47.28 52.87
C LEU A 50 34.02 47.02 53.52
N PHE A 51 33.29 46.04 52.99
CA PHE A 51 32.00 45.60 53.49
C PHE A 51 31.81 44.11 53.22
N SER A 52 31.13 43.39 54.14
CA SER A 52 30.68 41.98 53.90
C SER A 52 29.38 41.75 54.65
N THR A 53 28.48 40.95 54.04
CA THR A 53 27.32 40.43 54.75
C THR A 53 27.70 39.43 55.83
N ASP A 54 28.86 38.77 55.73
CA ASP A 54 29.45 38.02 56.84
C ASP A 54 30.45 38.89 57.60
N ALA A 55 30.14 39.15 58.88
CA ALA A 55 30.98 39.97 59.76
C ALA A 55 32.40 39.39 59.97
N ALA A 56 32.60 38.10 59.77
CA ALA A 56 33.89 37.44 59.90
C ALA A 56 34.89 37.81 58.80
N ASP A 57 34.41 38.35 57.66
CA ASP A 57 35.23 38.71 56.54
C ASP A 57 35.71 40.18 56.56
N PHE A 58 35.20 40.97 57.48
CA PHE A 58 35.54 42.39 57.59
C PHE A 58 37.04 42.60 57.85
N ALA A 59 37.62 43.58 57.13
CA ALA A 59 39.06 43.95 57.18
C ALA A 59 40.03 42.87 56.70
N LYS A 60 39.56 41.69 56.26
CA LYS A 60 40.45 40.74 55.57
C LYS A 60 40.89 41.30 54.24
N ARG A 61 42.06 40.82 53.78
CA ARG A 61 42.57 41.15 52.45
C ARG A 61 42.47 39.91 51.58
N GLU A 62 41.70 40.00 50.53
CA GLU A 62 41.59 38.94 49.53
C GLU A 62 42.21 39.37 48.23
N THR A 63 42.95 38.47 47.57
CA THR A 63 43.62 38.73 46.29
C THR A 63 43.38 37.52 45.36
N ASN A 64 42.13 37.30 44.93
CA ASN A 64 41.88 36.25 43.95
C ASN A 64 42.07 36.76 42.51
N ALA A 65 42.14 35.83 41.54
CA ALA A 65 42.39 36.15 40.13
C ALA A 65 41.23 36.95 39.52
N ALA A 66 39.98 36.67 39.91
CA ALA A 66 38.77 37.32 39.41
C ALA A 66 38.77 38.82 39.80
N LEU A 67 39.04 39.13 41.08
CA LEU A 67 39.13 40.50 41.57
C LEU A 67 40.20 41.31 40.79
N LYS A 68 41.40 40.73 40.57
CA LYS A 68 42.45 41.37 39.81
C LYS A 68 42.04 41.64 38.35
N THR A 69 41.35 40.69 37.74
CA THR A 69 40.86 40.82 36.36
C THR A 69 39.84 41.97 36.26
N VAL A 70 38.90 42.06 37.21
CA VAL A 70 37.88 43.11 37.20
C VAL A 70 38.53 44.50 37.40
N VAL A 71 39.50 44.61 38.30
CA VAL A 71 40.22 45.87 38.53
C VAL A 71 41.04 46.29 37.31
N PHE A 72 41.63 45.33 36.58
CA PHE A 72 42.44 45.60 35.40
C PHE A 72 41.61 45.88 34.15
N ASP A 73 40.60 45.03 33.86
CA ASP A 73 39.82 45.07 32.61
C ASP A 73 38.58 45.99 32.70
N GLY A 74 38.13 46.35 33.90
CA GLY A 74 36.93 47.15 34.11
C GLY A 74 35.63 46.46 33.73
N LYS A 75 35.64 45.14 33.55
CA LYS A 75 34.47 44.36 33.16
C LYS A 75 34.03 43.37 34.23
N PRO A 76 32.72 43.08 34.35
CA PRO A 76 32.25 42.05 35.24
C PRO A 76 32.87 40.70 34.94
N VAL A 77 33.21 39.94 35.99
CA VAL A 77 33.72 38.58 35.91
C VAL A 77 32.80 37.65 36.70
N LEU A 78 32.45 36.51 36.10
CA LEU A 78 31.61 35.46 36.68
C LEU A 78 32.44 34.20 36.85
N VAL A 79 32.47 33.71 38.10
CA VAL A 79 33.20 32.47 38.44
C VAL A 79 32.20 31.49 39.07
N ARG A 80 32.23 30.24 38.64
CA ARG A 80 31.48 29.19 39.26
C ARG A 80 32.30 28.52 40.34
N ILE A 81 31.80 28.52 41.57
CA ILE A 81 32.45 27.91 42.74
C ILE A 81 31.56 26.83 43.36
N ILE A 82 32.10 26.04 44.25
CA ILE A 82 31.36 25.11 45.11
C ILE A 82 31.64 25.52 46.56
N GLU A 83 30.63 26.05 47.24
CA GLU A 83 30.73 26.44 48.64
C GLU A 83 29.75 25.55 49.47
N ASN A 84 30.28 24.93 50.52
CA ASN A 84 29.52 24.00 51.37
C ASN A 84 28.78 22.87 50.58
N GLY A 85 29.39 22.44 49.46
CA GLY A 85 28.82 21.40 48.58
C GLY A 85 27.69 21.89 47.67
N GLN A 86 27.41 23.18 47.65
CA GLN A 86 26.40 23.82 46.79
C GLN A 86 27.13 24.59 45.66
N PRO A 87 26.72 24.48 44.41
CA PRO A 87 27.26 25.30 43.36
C PRO A 87 26.69 26.73 43.42
N LEU A 88 27.59 27.70 43.39
CA LEU A 88 27.28 29.14 43.43
C LEU A 88 28.02 29.84 42.28
N TYR A 89 27.44 30.95 41.89
CA TYR A 89 28.15 31.92 41.03
C TYR A 89 28.66 33.09 41.90
N GLU A 90 29.96 33.36 41.83
CA GLU A 90 30.55 34.59 42.29
C GLU A 90 30.57 35.56 41.09
N ILE A 91 29.91 36.69 41.29
CA ILE A 91 29.81 37.73 40.24
C ILE A 91 30.55 38.97 40.76
N TYR A 92 31.69 39.24 40.13
CA TYR A 92 32.50 40.44 40.44
C TYR A 92 32.10 41.58 39.51
N VAL A 93 31.63 42.70 40.09
CA VAL A 93 31.11 43.85 39.34
C VAL A 93 31.92 45.10 39.72
N PRO A 94 32.58 45.79 38.78
CA PRO A 94 33.26 47.06 39.10
C PRO A 94 32.22 48.14 39.35
N VAL A 95 32.49 48.95 40.37
CA VAL A 95 31.73 50.16 40.70
C VAL A 95 32.61 51.37 40.38
N THR A 96 32.07 52.23 39.53
CA THR A 96 32.79 53.44 39.11
C THR A 96 32.35 54.68 39.89
N ASP A 97 33.25 55.57 40.08
CA ASP A 97 32.98 56.91 40.64
C ASP A 97 32.37 57.86 39.60
N ALA A 98 32.11 59.12 39.99
CA ALA A 98 31.54 60.12 39.09
C ALA A 98 32.49 60.55 37.94
N ALA A 99 33.77 60.24 38.03
CA ALA A 99 34.76 60.45 36.97
C ALA A 99 34.86 59.28 36.01
N GLY A 100 34.24 58.12 36.31
CA GLY A 100 34.27 56.89 35.50
C GLY A 100 35.40 55.95 35.90
N ASP A 101 36.20 56.28 36.92
CA ASP A 101 37.25 55.40 37.41
C ASP A 101 36.69 54.34 38.38
N ILE A 102 37.31 53.15 38.39
CA ILE A 102 36.84 52.06 39.28
C ILE A 102 37.17 52.46 40.72
N ALA A 103 36.14 52.62 41.56
CA ALA A 103 36.27 52.99 42.94
C ALA A 103 36.24 51.75 43.89
N ALA A 104 35.49 50.74 43.56
CA ALA A 104 35.36 49.50 44.32
C ALA A 104 34.94 48.35 43.44
N VAL A 105 34.96 47.10 43.97
CA VAL A 105 34.42 45.90 43.30
C VAL A 105 33.44 45.23 44.22
N PHE A 106 32.24 44.93 43.67
CA PHE A 106 31.23 44.14 44.35
C PHE A 106 31.43 42.68 43.98
N GLU A 107 31.34 41.82 44.97
CA GLU A 107 31.23 40.36 44.82
C GLU A 107 29.88 39.92 45.33
N LEU A 108 29.12 39.31 44.44
CA LEU A 108 27.75 38.82 44.72
C LEU A 108 27.73 37.31 44.62
N TYR A 109 27.03 36.65 45.54
CA TYR A 109 26.89 35.20 45.55
C TYR A 109 25.46 34.81 45.15
N GLU A 110 25.34 34.12 44.02
CA GLU A 110 24.03 33.70 43.46
C GLU A 110 23.95 32.17 43.35
N PRO A 111 22.88 31.52 43.90
CA PRO A 111 22.74 30.05 43.74
C PRO A 111 22.49 29.65 42.30
N VAL A 112 23.31 28.70 41.81
CA VAL A 112 23.20 28.15 40.42
C VAL A 112 21.80 27.52 40.20
N ALA A 113 21.25 26.89 41.23
CA ALA A 113 19.97 26.20 41.15
C ALA A 113 18.79 27.11 40.71
N TYR A 114 18.83 28.37 41.05
CA TYR A 114 17.80 29.36 40.66
C TYR A 114 17.89 29.65 39.15
N LEU A 115 19.07 29.86 38.62
CA LEU A 115 19.30 30.16 37.21
C LEU A 115 19.02 28.91 36.35
N ASP A 116 19.51 27.75 36.79
CA ASP A 116 19.24 26.48 36.10
C ASP A 116 17.74 26.16 36.05
N ALA A 117 17.01 26.37 37.12
CA ALA A 117 15.56 26.18 37.16
C ALA A 117 14.82 27.16 36.22
N LEU A 118 15.28 28.38 36.13
CA LEU A 118 14.70 29.41 35.26
C LEU A 118 14.93 29.05 33.78
N LEU A 119 16.16 28.62 33.42
CA LEU A 119 16.55 28.23 32.07
C LEU A 119 15.80 26.94 31.62
N LEU A 120 15.72 25.93 32.50
CA LEU A 120 14.97 24.70 32.21
C LEU A 120 13.49 24.96 31.99
N ARG A 121 12.89 25.83 32.85
CA ARG A 121 11.46 26.13 32.75
C ARG A 121 11.12 26.92 31.48
N SER A 122 11.93 27.92 31.13
CA SER A 122 11.73 28.72 29.92
C SER A 122 12.01 27.90 28.66
N GLY A 123 13.04 27.06 28.67
CA GLY A 123 13.40 26.16 27.56
C GLY A 123 12.32 25.09 27.30
N ALA A 124 11.77 24.50 28.37
CA ALA A 124 10.71 23.51 28.27
C ALA A 124 9.42 24.11 27.64
N ILE A 125 9.03 25.31 28.07
CA ILE A 125 7.86 26.00 27.50
C ILE A 125 8.09 26.38 26.05
N ALA A 126 9.29 26.87 25.71
CA ALA A 126 9.63 27.24 24.34
C ALA A 126 9.66 26.04 23.37
N ALA A 127 10.01 24.83 23.85
CA ALA A 127 10.04 23.61 23.05
C ALA A 127 8.67 22.91 22.95
N ALA A 128 7.81 23.04 23.96
CA ALA A 128 6.53 22.30 24.04
C ALA A 128 5.55 22.67 22.90
N ALA A 129 5.43 23.95 22.58
CA ALA A 129 4.48 24.40 21.54
C ALA A 129 4.87 23.92 20.12
N PRO A 130 6.13 24.03 19.66
CA PRO A 130 6.56 23.47 18.38
C PRO A 130 6.43 21.94 18.34
N ALA A 131 6.75 21.24 19.44
CA ALA A 131 6.64 19.78 19.52
C ALA A 131 5.17 19.34 19.39
N ALA A 132 4.25 19.99 20.10
CA ALA A 132 2.82 19.72 19.99
C ALA A 132 2.31 20.01 18.56
N GLY A 133 2.73 21.12 17.95
CA GLY A 133 2.41 21.46 16.57
C GLY A 133 2.88 20.40 15.57
N LEU A 134 4.11 19.89 15.73
CA LEU A 134 4.64 18.83 14.90
C LEU A 134 3.87 17.52 15.03
N VAL A 135 3.49 17.12 16.26
CA VAL A 135 2.67 15.93 16.50
C VAL A 135 1.31 16.07 15.84
N LEU A 136 0.64 17.22 15.97
CA LEU A 136 -0.64 17.46 15.30
C LEU A 136 -0.52 17.43 13.77
N LEU A 137 0.54 18.00 13.22
CA LEU A 137 0.80 17.99 11.78
C LEU A 137 1.01 16.55 11.28
N LEU A 138 1.85 15.76 11.96
CA LEU A 138 2.15 14.38 11.58
C LEU A 138 0.93 13.47 11.71
N THR A 139 0.13 13.64 12.76
CA THR A 139 -1.12 12.87 12.92
C THR A 139 -2.16 13.26 11.86
N GLY A 140 -2.30 14.56 11.57
CA GLY A 140 -3.18 15.04 10.51
C GLY A 140 -2.78 14.54 9.12
N LEU A 141 -1.47 14.58 8.80
CA LEU A 141 -0.93 14.03 7.56
C LEU A 141 -1.12 12.51 7.48
N GLY A 142 -0.87 11.78 8.58
CA GLY A 142 -1.11 10.34 8.66
C GLY A 142 -2.57 9.97 8.40
N MET A 143 -3.52 10.71 8.99
CA MET A 143 -4.95 10.52 8.74
C MET A 143 -5.34 10.81 7.29
N LEU A 144 -4.77 11.86 6.68
CA LEU A 144 -5.03 12.21 5.28
C LEU A 144 -4.52 11.12 4.33
N VAL A 145 -3.29 10.64 4.56
CA VAL A 145 -2.70 9.53 3.77
C VAL A 145 -3.51 8.25 3.95
N ALA A 146 -3.88 7.89 5.18
CA ALA A 146 -4.69 6.69 5.44
C ALA A 146 -6.07 6.75 4.75
N ARG A 147 -6.73 7.92 4.76
CA ARG A 147 -7.98 8.12 4.00
C ARG A 147 -7.77 8.00 2.50
N GLY A 148 -6.71 8.60 1.96
CA GLY A 148 -6.37 8.50 0.54
C GLY A 148 -6.11 7.05 0.11
N GLN A 149 -5.36 6.29 0.90
CA GLN A 149 -5.10 4.88 0.64
C GLN A 149 -6.39 4.06 0.67
N HIS A 150 -7.23 4.25 1.69
CA HIS A 150 -8.51 3.52 1.78
C HIS A 150 -9.44 3.80 0.58
N GLU A 151 -9.50 5.04 0.12
CA GLU A 151 -10.29 5.41 -1.08
C GLU A 151 -9.72 4.75 -2.35
N ILE A 152 -8.39 4.75 -2.53
CA ILE A 152 -7.73 4.09 -3.66
C ILE A 152 -7.98 2.58 -3.62
N ASP A 153 -7.81 1.94 -2.46
CA ASP A 153 -7.99 0.51 -2.30
C ASP A 153 -9.45 0.09 -2.58
N SER A 154 -10.41 0.87 -2.08
CA SER A 154 -11.83 0.60 -2.33
C SER A 154 -12.22 0.73 -3.80
N ARG A 155 -11.71 1.76 -4.49
CA ARG A 155 -11.93 1.94 -5.94
C ARG A 155 -11.25 0.84 -6.76
N SER A 156 -10.03 0.48 -6.39
CA SER A 156 -9.31 -0.62 -7.05
C SER A 156 -10.05 -1.95 -6.90
N ALA A 157 -10.53 -2.26 -5.69
CA ALA A 157 -11.32 -3.47 -5.46
C ALA A 157 -12.62 -3.50 -6.27
N ALA A 158 -13.34 -2.37 -6.36
CA ALA A 158 -14.56 -2.25 -7.17
C ALA A 158 -14.27 -2.39 -8.67
N LEU A 159 -13.17 -1.82 -9.15
CA LEU A 159 -12.73 -1.97 -10.54
C LEU A 159 -12.35 -3.43 -10.85
N ASP A 160 -11.61 -4.10 -9.95
CA ASP A 160 -11.22 -5.50 -10.12
C ASP A 160 -12.43 -6.43 -10.09
N GLU A 161 -13.43 -6.15 -9.26
CA GLU A 161 -14.69 -6.91 -9.26
C GLU A 161 -15.45 -6.71 -10.57
N THR A 162 -15.59 -5.47 -11.03
CA THR A 162 -16.26 -5.15 -12.30
C THR A 162 -15.54 -5.79 -13.47
N ARG A 163 -14.21 -5.72 -13.47
CA ARG A 163 -13.37 -6.35 -14.48
C ARG A 163 -13.56 -7.86 -14.50
N ARG A 164 -13.52 -8.56 -13.37
CA ARG A 164 -13.76 -10.00 -13.28
C ARG A 164 -15.15 -10.39 -13.80
N LYS A 165 -16.17 -9.59 -13.46
CA LYS A 165 -17.52 -9.79 -13.99
C LYS A 165 -17.57 -9.64 -15.51
N LEU A 166 -16.89 -8.63 -16.06
CA LEU A 166 -16.82 -8.45 -17.53
C LEU A 166 -16.01 -9.57 -18.21
N GLU A 167 -14.90 -9.98 -17.61
CA GLU A 167 -14.10 -11.09 -18.13
C GLU A 167 -14.87 -12.42 -18.16
N SER A 168 -15.86 -12.62 -17.30
CA SER A 168 -16.71 -13.83 -17.32
C SER A 168 -17.73 -13.87 -18.48
N PHE A 169 -17.90 -12.77 -19.21
CA PHE A 169 -18.79 -12.70 -20.38
C PHE A 169 -18.05 -12.83 -21.73
N VAL A 170 -16.73 -12.94 -21.71
CA VAL A 170 -15.93 -13.00 -22.93
C VAL A 170 -14.91 -14.16 -22.86
N SER A 171 -14.49 -14.66 -24.03
CA SER A 171 -13.46 -15.71 -24.10
C SER A 171 -12.11 -15.24 -23.58
N MET A 172 -11.29 -16.15 -23.09
CA MET A 172 -9.92 -15.87 -22.66
C MET A 172 -9.10 -15.18 -23.76
N SER A 173 -9.24 -15.62 -24.99
CA SER A 173 -8.57 -15.00 -26.14
C SER A 173 -9.04 -13.58 -26.42
N ALA A 174 -10.29 -13.24 -26.13
CA ALA A 174 -10.77 -11.86 -26.23
C ALA A 174 -10.12 -10.97 -25.17
N VAL A 175 -9.98 -11.49 -23.94
CA VAL A 175 -9.29 -10.79 -22.84
C VAL A 175 -7.81 -10.56 -23.19
N ASP A 176 -7.11 -11.57 -23.69
CA ASP A 176 -5.69 -11.47 -24.05
C ASP A 176 -5.46 -10.52 -25.22
N ALA A 177 -6.33 -10.57 -26.22
CA ALA A 177 -6.29 -9.65 -27.34
C ALA A 177 -6.52 -8.20 -26.90
N ALA A 178 -7.43 -7.95 -25.96
CA ALA A 178 -7.70 -6.62 -25.39
C ALA A 178 -6.50 -6.09 -24.55
N ARG A 179 -5.82 -6.97 -23.83
CA ARG A 179 -4.63 -6.62 -23.03
C ARG A 179 -3.43 -6.21 -23.90
N GLY A 180 -3.31 -6.76 -25.11
CA GLY A 180 -2.22 -6.46 -26.02
C GLY A 180 -2.19 -5.04 -26.55
N GLY A 181 -3.25 -4.27 -26.39
CA GLY A 181 -3.39 -2.89 -26.86
C GLY A 181 -3.40 -2.74 -28.38
N GLY A 182 -4.21 -1.85 -28.93
CA GLY A 182 -4.29 -1.59 -30.35
C GLY A 182 -5.45 -2.30 -31.05
N ASP A 183 -5.48 -2.20 -32.39
CA ASP A 183 -6.50 -2.88 -33.21
C ASP A 183 -6.19 -4.39 -33.25
N ILE A 184 -7.23 -5.20 -33.11
CA ILE A 184 -7.12 -6.69 -33.12
C ILE A 184 -7.44 -7.17 -34.55
N PRO A 185 -6.40 -7.41 -35.37
CA PRO A 185 -6.64 -7.79 -36.74
C PRO A 185 -7.16 -9.23 -36.81
N SER A 186 -8.10 -9.46 -37.74
CA SER A 186 -8.52 -10.80 -38.08
C SER A 186 -7.43 -11.50 -38.86
N ARG A 187 -7.08 -12.73 -38.48
CA ARG A 187 -6.03 -13.54 -39.10
C ARG A 187 -6.51 -14.94 -39.42
N ARG A 188 -5.97 -15.50 -40.50
CA ARG A 188 -6.16 -16.91 -40.82
C ARG A 188 -5.28 -17.76 -39.92
N VAL A 189 -5.90 -18.71 -39.23
CA VAL A 189 -5.22 -19.64 -38.29
C VAL A 189 -5.75 -21.04 -38.48
N ARG A 190 -4.93 -22.05 -38.19
CA ARG A 190 -5.35 -23.45 -38.09
C ARG A 190 -5.67 -23.74 -36.63
N LEU A 191 -6.90 -24.14 -36.34
CA LEU A 191 -7.38 -24.47 -35.01
C LEU A 191 -8.11 -25.80 -35.01
N THR A 192 -8.13 -26.45 -33.84
CA THR A 192 -9.05 -27.56 -33.59
C THR A 192 -10.28 -26.99 -32.90
N LEU A 193 -11.44 -27.21 -33.48
CA LEU A 193 -12.72 -26.73 -33.02
C LEU A 193 -13.48 -27.86 -32.32
N PHE A 194 -14.03 -27.56 -31.20
CA PHE A 194 -14.94 -28.39 -30.46
C PHE A 194 -16.33 -27.75 -30.53
N TYR A 195 -17.31 -28.51 -30.98
CA TYR A 195 -18.69 -28.04 -31.05
C TYR A 195 -19.58 -29.08 -30.37
N SER A 196 -20.38 -28.67 -29.39
CA SER A 196 -21.35 -29.53 -28.73
C SER A 196 -22.75 -28.93 -28.81
N ASP A 197 -23.78 -29.80 -28.69
CA ASP A 197 -25.17 -29.39 -28.78
C ASP A 197 -26.05 -30.43 -28.07
N ALA A 198 -27.01 -29.96 -27.26
CA ALA A 198 -27.88 -30.87 -26.52
C ALA A 198 -28.91 -31.52 -27.43
N ARG A 199 -29.17 -32.80 -27.21
CA ARG A 199 -30.12 -33.54 -28.01
C ARG A 199 -31.56 -33.28 -27.54
N ASP A 200 -32.44 -32.93 -28.49
CA ASP A 200 -33.86 -32.63 -28.24
C ASP A 200 -34.07 -31.51 -27.17
N PHE A 201 -33.21 -30.50 -27.19
CA PHE A 201 -33.35 -29.37 -26.26
C PHE A 201 -34.61 -28.57 -26.50
N THR A 202 -35.06 -28.40 -27.75
CA THR A 202 -36.33 -27.72 -28.09
C THR A 202 -37.51 -28.37 -27.39
N GLY A 203 -37.66 -29.70 -27.52
CA GLY A 203 -38.72 -30.42 -26.85
C GLY A 203 -38.62 -30.35 -25.32
N TYR A 204 -37.40 -30.36 -24.78
CA TYR A 204 -37.20 -30.18 -23.35
C TYR A 204 -37.60 -28.77 -22.87
N SER A 205 -37.22 -27.72 -23.59
CA SER A 205 -37.52 -26.34 -23.24
C SER A 205 -39.01 -26.00 -23.34
N GLU A 206 -39.71 -26.62 -24.30
CA GLU A 206 -41.18 -26.47 -24.44
C GLU A 206 -41.95 -27.18 -23.32
N SER A 207 -41.38 -28.24 -22.77
CA SER A 207 -42.03 -29.12 -21.78
C SER A 207 -41.69 -28.79 -20.34
N ASN A 208 -40.83 -27.85 -20.05
CA ASN A 208 -40.36 -27.54 -18.72
C ASN A 208 -40.49 -26.04 -18.38
N PRO A 209 -40.64 -25.66 -17.09
CA PRO A 209 -40.61 -24.26 -16.65
C PRO A 209 -39.28 -23.61 -16.98
N PRO A 210 -39.23 -22.30 -17.27
CA PRO A 210 -38.02 -21.57 -17.64
C PRO A 210 -36.88 -21.71 -16.61
N GLU A 211 -37.20 -21.74 -15.32
CA GLU A 211 -36.23 -21.89 -14.23
C GLU A 211 -35.46 -23.22 -14.31
N ARG A 212 -36.20 -24.29 -14.69
CA ARG A 212 -35.62 -25.63 -14.85
C ARG A 212 -34.74 -25.70 -16.11
N VAL A 213 -35.16 -25.03 -17.17
CA VAL A 213 -34.35 -24.92 -18.40
C VAL A 213 -33.06 -24.16 -18.13
N VAL A 214 -33.11 -23.03 -17.40
CA VAL A 214 -31.92 -22.24 -17.02
C VAL A 214 -31.03 -23.05 -16.10
N TRP A 215 -31.57 -23.75 -15.09
CA TRP A 215 -30.79 -24.66 -14.25
C TRP A 215 -30.04 -25.70 -15.08
N TYR A 216 -30.73 -26.40 -15.98
CA TYR A 216 -30.12 -27.39 -16.85
C TYR A 216 -29.00 -26.81 -17.72
N LEU A 217 -29.23 -25.65 -18.36
CA LEU A 217 -28.23 -25.00 -19.17
C LEU A 217 -26.99 -24.61 -18.34
N ASN A 218 -27.16 -24.08 -17.13
CA ASN A 218 -26.05 -23.73 -16.26
C ASN A 218 -25.21 -24.95 -15.85
N GLU A 219 -25.84 -26.07 -15.49
CA GLU A 219 -25.15 -27.31 -15.16
C GLU A 219 -24.42 -27.87 -16.39
N LEU A 220 -25.10 -27.91 -17.54
CA LEU A 220 -24.55 -28.37 -18.80
C LEU A 220 -23.31 -27.57 -19.22
N MET A 221 -23.44 -26.24 -19.22
CA MET A 221 -22.34 -25.34 -19.60
C MET A 221 -21.20 -25.39 -18.57
N GLY A 222 -21.50 -25.44 -17.27
CA GLY A 222 -20.49 -25.55 -16.24
C GLY A 222 -19.58 -26.77 -16.40
N ILE A 223 -20.15 -27.95 -16.67
CA ILE A 223 -19.38 -29.18 -16.92
C ILE A 223 -18.53 -29.05 -18.19
N GLN A 224 -19.12 -28.55 -19.29
CA GLN A 224 -18.41 -28.45 -20.56
C GLN A 224 -17.26 -27.43 -20.51
N VAL A 225 -17.50 -26.24 -19.92
CA VAL A 225 -16.46 -25.21 -19.76
C VAL A 225 -15.29 -25.75 -18.93
N ALA A 226 -15.60 -26.37 -17.78
CA ALA A 226 -14.54 -26.91 -16.92
C ALA A 226 -13.69 -27.97 -17.63
N ALA A 227 -14.29 -28.88 -18.36
CA ALA A 227 -13.56 -29.93 -19.11
C ALA A 227 -12.73 -29.36 -20.25
N VAL A 228 -13.25 -28.39 -20.99
CA VAL A 228 -12.55 -27.70 -22.09
C VAL A 228 -11.33 -26.93 -21.55
N GLU A 229 -11.52 -26.12 -20.51
CA GLU A 229 -10.46 -25.32 -19.90
C GLU A 229 -9.37 -26.18 -19.25
N ALA A 230 -9.74 -27.27 -18.58
CA ALA A 230 -8.79 -28.22 -17.99
C ALA A 230 -7.86 -28.86 -19.03
N ARG A 231 -8.28 -28.94 -20.29
CA ARG A 231 -7.47 -29.40 -21.44
C ARG A 231 -6.81 -28.26 -22.21
N GLY A 232 -6.85 -27.02 -21.70
CA GLY A 232 -6.24 -25.85 -22.33
C GLY A 232 -6.98 -25.39 -23.60
N GLY A 233 -8.27 -25.65 -23.69
CA GLY A 233 -9.19 -25.06 -24.66
C GLY A 233 -9.71 -23.72 -24.20
N ASP A 234 -10.15 -22.90 -25.15
CA ASP A 234 -10.80 -21.61 -24.92
C ASP A 234 -12.22 -21.64 -25.45
N VAL A 235 -13.19 -21.32 -24.57
CA VAL A 235 -14.60 -21.26 -24.96
C VAL A 235 -14.85 -19.98 -25.74
N ASP A 236 -15.12 -20.13 -27.04
CA ASP A 236 -15.39 -19.01 -27.94
C ASP A 236 -16.76 -18.39 -27.65
N LYS A 237 -17.80 -19.20 -27.60
CA LYS A 237 -19.15 -18.78 -27.24
C LYS A 237 -20.12 -19.93 -26.91
N MET A 238 -21.15 -19.56 -26.21
CA MET A 238 -22.33 -20.37 -25.98
C MET A 238 -23.46 -19.88 -26.90
N ILE A 239 -24.11 -20.79 -27.61
CA ILE A 239 -25.18 -20.49 -28.61
C ILE A 239 -26.42 -21.27 -28.23
N GLY A 240 -27.25 -20.73 -27.33
CA GLY A 240 -28.37 -21.47 -26.76
C GLY A 240 -27.87 -22.65 -25.91
N ASP A 241 -28.15 -23.85 -26.35
CA ASP A 241 -27.69 -25.12 -25.74
C ASP A 241 -26.40 -25.67 -26.37
N ALA A 242 -25.86 -24.97 -27.36
CA ALA A 242 -24.59 -25.32 -28.02
C ALA A 242 -23.41 -24.57 -27.41
N LEU A 243 -22.25 -25.21 -27.41
CA LEU A 243 -20.97 -24.62 -27.03
C LEU A 243 -19.96 -24.76 -28.16
N LEU A 244 -19.31 -23.65 -28.53
CA LEU A 244 -18.17 -23.63 -29.42
C LEU A 244 -16.91 -23.31 -28.62
N ALA A 245 -15.93 -24.21 -28.69
CA ALA A 245 -14.60 -23.99 -28.12
C ALA A 245 -13.50 -24.24 -29.16
N ARG A 246 -12.32 -23.73 -28.89
CA ARG A 246 -11.17 -23.82 -29.75
C ARG A 246 -9.92 -24.27 -29.00
N PHE A 247 -9.06 -24.97 -29.69
CA PHE A 247 -7.76 -25.39 -29.19
C PHE A 247 -6.70 -24.97 -30.22
N ASP A 248 -5.61 -24.41 -29.74
CA ASP A 248 -4.50 -23.96 -30.57
C ASP A 248 -3.15 -24.56 -30.13
N GLY A 249 -2.11 -24.37 -30.96
CA GLY A 249 -0.76 -24.82 -30.66
C GLY A 249 -0.56 -26.35 -30.73
N PRO A 250 0.62 -26.81 -30.30
CA PRO A 250 0.98 -28.24 -30.40
C PRO A 250 0.02 -29.16 -29.63
N GLY A 251 -0.43 -30.24 -30.27
CA GLY A 251 -1.32 -31.24 -29.65
C GLY A 251 -2.76 -30.73 -29.42
N ALA A 252 -3.19 -29.70 -30.14
CA ALA A 252 -4.56 -29.19 -30.06
C ALA A 252 -5.59 -30.27 -30.36
N GLU A 253 -5.37 -31.12 -31.35
CA GLU A 253 -6.24 -32.22 -31.72
C GLU A 253 -6.41 -33.24 -30.56
N THR A 254 -5.29 -33.65 -29.96
CA THR A 254 -5.27 -34.58 -28.82
C THR A 254 -6.04 -34.01 -27.62
N ARG A 255 -5.81 -32.72 -27.30
CA ARG A 255 -6.47 -32.05 -26.18
C ARG A 255 -7.96 -31.85 -26.39
N ALA A 256 -8.37 -31.50 -27.60
CA ALA A 256 -9.77 -31.33 -27.95
C ALA A 256 -10.55 -32.65 -27.87
N LEU A 257 -9.98 -33.76 -28.37
CA LEU A 257 -10.58 -35.09 -28.28
C LEU A 257 -10.62 -35.60 -26.83
N ALA A 258 -9.59 -35.31 -26.04
CA ALA A 258 -9.61 -35.63 -24.61
C ALA A 258 -10.69 -34.82 -23.88
N ALA A 259 -10.83 -33.52 -24.14
CA ALA A 259 -11.89 -32.68 -23.59
C ALA A 259 -13.29 -33.23 -23.95
N ALA A 260 -13.46 -33.65 -25.21
CA ALA A 260 -14.73 -34.22 -25.68
C ALA A 260 -15.11 -35.49 -24.91
N ARG A 261 -14.15 -36.34 -24.58
CA ARG A 261 -14.40 -37.55 -23.76
C ARG A 261 -14.69 -37.18 -22.31
N ASP A 262 -13.87 -36.28 -21.72
CA ASP A 262 -14.09 -35.83 -20.35
C ASP A 262 -15.51 -35.23 -20.19
N VAL A 263 -15.98 -34.44 -21.17
CA VAL A 263 -17.34 -33.89 -21.19
C VAL A 263 -18.36 -34.99 -21.17
N GLN A 264 -18.23 -36.00 -22.05
CA GLN A 264 -19.21 -37.10 -22.10
C GLN A 264 -19.23 -37.91 -20.80
N ASP A 265 -18.06 -38.19 -20.22
CA ASP A 265 -17.93 -38.94 -18.97
C ASP A 265 -18.55 -38.17 -17.79
N GLU A 266 -18.28 -36.84 -17.70
CA GLU A 266 -18.85 -36.03 -16.61
C GLU A 266 -20.37 -35.85 -16.76
N LEU A 267 -20.88 -35.65 -17.99
CA LEU A 267 -22.31 -35.55 -18.25
C LEU A 267 -23.03 -36.87 -17.93
N ALA A 268 -22.40 -38.02 -18.23
CA ALA A 268 -22.95 -39.32 -17.85
C ALA A 268 -23.03 -39.49 -16.33
N ARG A 269 -22.03 -39.02 -15.57
CA ARG A 269 -22.03 -39.03 -14.09
C ARG A 269 -23.07 -38.07 -13.52
N ALA A 270 -23.23 -36.89 -14.12
CA ALA A 270 -24.19 -35.89 -13.68
C ALA A 270 -25.65 -36.26 -13.94
N ASN A 271 -25.88 -37.24 -14.83
CA ASN A 271 -27.20 -37.72 -15.19
C ASN A 271 -28.19 -36.57 -15.55
N LEU A 272 -27.74 -35.67 -16.41
CA LEU A 272 -28.53 -34.51 -16.84
C LEU A 272 -29.70 -34.95 -17.75
N PRO A 273 -30.82 -34.16 -17.79
CA PRO A 273 -32.02 -34.50 -18.53
C PRO A 273 -31.83 -34.76 -20.03
N ARG A 274 -30.83 -34.11 -20.64
CA ARG A 274 -30.54 -34.25 -22.06
C ARG A 274 -29.05 -34.49 -22.27
N PRO A 275 -28.67 -35.53 -23.02
CA PRO A 275 -27.31 -35.80 -23.43
C PRO A 275 -26.90 -34.85 -24.56
N VAL A 276 -25.58 -34.71 -24.79
CA VAL A 276 -25.02 -33.91 -25.90
C VAL A 276 -24.41 -34.79 -26.97
N GLY A 277 -24.38 -34.29 -28.20
CA GLY A 277 -23.46 -34.79 -29.24
C GLY A 277 -22.31 -33.81 -29.40
N ILE A 278 -21.13 -34.33 -29.74
CA ILE A 278 -19.91 -33.50 -29.87
C ILE A 278 -19.28 -33.74 -31.26
N GLY A 279 -18.92 -32.62 -31.91
CA GLY A 279 -18.12 -32.61 -33.16
C GLY A 279 -16.75 -31.98 -32.95
N VAL A 280 -15.68 -32.68 -33.32
CA VAL A 280 -14.31 -32.14 -33.25
C VAL A 280 -13.73 -32.09 -34.66
N TYR A 281 -13.21 -30.92 -35.06
CA TYR A 281 -12.67 -30.70 -36.40
C TYR A 281 -11.46 -29.77 -36.37
N THR A 282 -10.41 -30.14 -37.12
CA THR A 282 -9.22 -29.29 -37.29
C THR A 282 -9.17 -28.68 -38.67
N GLY A 283 -9.14 -27.38 -38.77
CA GLY A 283 -9.08 -26.69 -40.05
C GLY A 283 -8.68 -25.21 -39.95
N GLU A 284 -8.59 -24.60 -41.14
CA GLU A 284 -8.36 -23.17 -41.23
C GLU A 284 -9.62 -22.37 -40.93
N VAL A 285 -9.47 -21.36 -40.12
CA VAL A 285 -10.51 -20.40 -39.78
C VAL A 285 -9.95 -18.99 -39.73
N ILE A 286 -10.81 -17.98 -39.73
CA ILE A 286 -10.44 -16.61 -39.45
C ILE A 286 -10.75 -16.36 -37.98
N SER A 287 -9.74 -15.99 -37.20
CA SER A 287 -9.88 -15.60 -35.78
C SER A 287 -9.58 -14.12 -35.63
N GLY A 288 -10.43 -13.38 -34.94
CA GLY A 288 -10.22 -11.96 -34.69
C GLY A 288 -11.49 -11.23 -34.23
N ALA A 289 -11.40 -9.92 -34.09
CA ALA A 289 -12.52 -9.05 -33.74
C ALA A 289 -13.41 -8.80 -34.97
N ILE A 290 -14.63 -9.33 -34.94
CA ILE A 290 -15.58 -9.32 -36.06
C ILE A 290 -16.83 -8.57 -35.64
N GLY A 291 -17.30 -7.62 -36.47
CA GLY A 291 -18.51 -6.85 -36.23
C GLY A 291 -18.37 -5.37 -36.56
N ALA A 292 -19.27 -4.57 -36.02
CA ALA A 292 -19.27 -3.12 -36.20
C ALA A 292 -18.27 -2.43 -35.28
N ALA A 293 -17.83 -1.21 -35.60
CA ALA A 293 -16.83 -0.47 -34.82
C ALA A 293 -17.14 -0.35 -33.32
N HIS A 294 -18.41 -0.28 -32.96
CA HIS A 294 -18.87 -0.12 -31.55
C HIS A 294 -19.38 -1.42 -30.91
N ARG A 295 -19.44 -2.53 -31.66
CA ARG A 295 -19.85 -3.86 -31.18
C ARG A 295 -19.17 -4.95 -31.96
N ARG A 296 -18.10 -5.48 -31.43
CA ARG A 296 -17.31 -6.57 -32.00
C ARG A 296 -17.28 -7.76 -31.07
N ASP A 297 -17.36 -8.95 -31.65
CA ASP A 297 -17.08 -10.20 -30.95
C ASP A 297 -15.70 -10.70 -31.36
N PHE A 298 -14.87 -11.08 -30.42
CA PHE A 298 -13.65 -11.80 -30.72
C PHE A 298 -14.02 -13.28 -30.90
N THR A 299 -13.93 -13.79 -32.12
CA THR A 299 -14.49 -15.10 -32.45
C THR A 299 -13.77 -15.73 -33.64
N VAL A 300 -14.14 -16.97 -33.91
CA VAL A 300 -13.71 -17.72 -35.10
C VAL A 300 -14.85 -17.83 -36.10
N ILE A 301 -14.54 -17.62 -37.40
CA ILE A 301 -15.48 -17.81 -38.51
C ILE A 301 -14.79 -18.59 -39.63
N GLY A 302 -15.56 -19.27 -40.45
CA GLY A 302 -15.09 -19.99 -41.64
C GLY A 302 -15.72 -21.36 -41.81
N ASP A 303 -15.29 -22.05 -42.89
CA ASP A 303 -15.81 -23.39 -43.19
C ASP A 303 -15.56 -24.40 -42.07
N GLY A 304 -14.41 -24.29 -41.36
CA GLY A 304 -14.09 -25.17 -40.24
C GLY A 304 -15.16 -25.15 -39.12
N VAL A 305 -15.71 -23.96 -38.77
CA VAL A 305 -16.79 -23.83 -37.78
C VAL A 305 -18.05 -24.55 -38.28
N ASN A 306 -18.39 -24.38 -39.55
CA ASN A 306 -19.55 -25.07 -40.14
C ASN A 306 -19.39 -26.59 -40.16
N VAL A 307 -18.17 -27.08 -40.44
CA VAL A 307 -17.87 -28.52 -40.42
C VAL A 307 -18.00 -29.07 -39.01
N SER A 308 -17.40 -28.42 -37.97
CA SER A 308 -17.49 -28.89 -36.60
C SER A 308 -18.94 -28.96 -36.10
N ALA A 309 -19.76 -27.95 -36.42
CA ALA A 309 -21.18 -27.95 -36.09
C ALA A 309 -21.94 -29.12 -36.80
N ARG A 310 -21.59 -29.45 -38.02
CA ARG A 310 -22.22 -30.58 -38.77
C ARG A 310 -21.74 -31.93 -38.27
N LEU A 311 -20.47 -32.08 -37.87
CA LEU A 311 -20.01 -33.26 -37.17
C LEU A 311 -20.78 -33.47 -35.85
N CYS A 312 -20.96 -32.38 -35.12
CA CYS A 312 -21.82 -32.41 -33.93
C CYS A 312 -23.25 -32.86 -34.26
N ALA A 313 -23.87 -32.27 -35.30
CA ALA A 313 -25.23 -32.66 -35.70
C ALA A 313 -25.33 -34.13 -36.15
N ALA A 314 -24.25 -34.70 -36.68
CA ALA A 314 -24.19 -36.11 -37.04
C ALA A 314 -23.93 -37.05 -35.85
N ALA A 315 -23.54 -36.53 -34.71
CA ALA A 315 -23.31 -37.30 -33.51
C ALA A 315 -24.63 -37.71 -32.85
N ALA A 316 -24.75 -38.97 -32.43
CA ALA A 316 -25.84 -39.44 -31.62
C ALA A 316 -25.73 -38.88 -30.16
N ALA A 317 -26.72 -39.15 -29.34
CA ALA A 317 -26.70 -38.81 -27.91
C ALA A 317 -25.51 -39.50 -27.21
N GLY A 318 -24.66 -38.69 -26.54
CA GLY A 318 -23.46 -39.18 -25.86
C GLY A 318 -22.26 -39.48 -26.79
N GLU A 319 -22.37 -39.22 -28.09
CA GLU A 319 -21.32 -39.57 -29.07
C GLU A 319 -20.36 -38.42 -29.38
N VAL A 320 -19.12 -38.74 -29.67
CA VAL A 320 -18.12 -37.82 -30.24
C VAL A 320 -17.81 -38.19 -31.68
N VAL A 321 -17.94 -37.24 -32.61
CA VAL A 321 -17.65 -37.42 -34.02
C VAL A 321 -16.49 -36.52 -34.44
N THR A 322 -15.49 -37.08 -35.11
CA THR A 322 -14.36 -36.31 -35.66
C THR A 322 -14.04 -36.75 -37.05
N ASP A 323 -13.43 -35.88 -37.85
CA ASP A 323 -12.91 -36.29 -39.16
C ASP A 323 -11.62 -37.12 -39.02
N ALA A 324 -11.35 -37.95 -40.04
CA ALA A 324 -10.24 -38.88 -40.06
C ALA A 324 -8.88 -38.15 -39.94
N ASP A 325 -8.75 -36.98 -40.56
CA ASP A 325 -7.50 -36.21 -40.58
C ASP A 325 -7.20 -35.60 -39.19
N THR A 326 -8.20 -35.06 -38.47
CA THR A 326 -8.07 -34.62 -37.09
C THR A 326 -7.66 -35.76 -36.17
N LEU A 327 -8.31 -36.93 -36.31
CA LEU A 327 -7.97 -38.09 -35.48
C LEU A 327 -6.56 -38.62 -35.76
N ALA A 328 -6.13 -38.65 -37.03
CA ALA A 328 -4.78 -39.04 -37.40
C ALA A 328 -3.71 -38.08 -36.82
N ALA A 329 -3.99 -36.77 -36.84
CA ALA A 329 -3.11 -35.75 -36.26
C ALA A 329 -3.03 -35.85 -34.73
N ALA A 330 -4.11 -36.31 -34.06
CA ALA A 330 -4.12 -36.52 -32.60
C ALA A 330 -3.29 -37.73 -32.17
N GLY A 331 -2.99 -38.65 -33.09
CA GLY A 331 -2.15 -39.82 -32.87
C GLY A 331 -2.92 -41.06 -32.33
N PRO A 332 -2.22 -42.22 -32.28
CA PRO A 332 -2.86 -43.51 -32.04
C PRO A 332 -3.53 -43.63 -30.65
N ALA A 333 -2.95 -43.02 -29.62
CA ALA A 333 -3.56 -43.06 -28.28
C ALA A 333 -4.91 -42.31 -28.22
N ALA A 334 -5.02 -41.22 -29.00
CA ALA A 334 -6.29 -40.49 -29.12
C ALA A 334 -7.32 -41.20 -29.98
N ALA A 335 -6.90 -42.11 -30.83
CA ALA A 335 -7.78 -42.91 -31.70
C ALA A 335 -8.40 -44.12 -30.98
N GLU A 336 -7.94 -44.47 -29.80
CA GLU A 336 -8.51 -45.57 -29.01
C GLU A 336 -9.99 -45.36 -28.75
N GLY A 337 -10.81 -46.37 -28.97
CA GLY A 337 -12.25 -46.31 -28.78
C GLY A 337 -13.04 -45.71 -29.96
N PHE A 338 -12.37 -45.12 -30.96
CA PHE A 338 -13.08 -44.71 -32.19
C PHE A 338 -13.32 -45.89 -33.15
N GLY A 339 -14.53 -45.94 -33.69
CA GLY A 339 -15.00 -46.97 -34.61
C GLY A 339 -14.34 -46.88 -35.99
N ALA A 340 -14.84 -47.68 -36.94
CA ALA A 340 -14.38 -47.68 -38.33
C ALA A 340 -14.63 -46.31 -39.01
N GLU A 341 -13.82 -46.04 -40.05
CA GLU A 341 -14.00 -44.85 -40.87
C GLU A 341 -15.27 -44.98 -41.72
N GLU A 342 -16.05 -43.95 -41.79
CA GLU A 342 -17.24 -43.82 -42.64
C GLU A 342 -17.25 -42.46 -43.33
N ALA A 343 -18.01 -42.36 -44.42
CA ALA A 343 -18.12 -41.13 -45.19
C ALA A 343 -19.52 -40.53 -45.00
N ILE A 344 -19.59 -39.27 -44.58
CA ILE A 344 -20.85 -38.55 -44.47
C ILE A 344 -20.93 -37.37 -45.43
N SER A 345 -22.09 -37.16 -46.05
CA SER A 345 -22.33 -35.99 -46.88
C SER A 345 -22.60 -34.78 -45.99
N VAL A 346 -21.80 -33.73 -46.10
CA VAL A 346 -21.91 -32.51 -45.30
C VAL A 346 -22.41 -31.39 -46.21
N LYS A 347 -23.54 -30.75 -45.86
CA LYS A 347 -24.16 -29.67 -46.67
C LYS A 347 -23.14 -28.56 -46.96
N GLY A 348 -22.95 -28.23 -48.26
CA GLY A 348 -22.03 -27.19 -48.73
C GLY A 348 -20.62 -27.69 -49.03
N ARG A 349 -20.28 -28.97 -48.81
CA ARG A 349 -19.11 -29.62 -49.36
C ARG A 349 -19.46 -30.48 -50.52
N ARG A 350 -18.62 -30.48 -51.56
CA ARG A 350 -18.77 -31.29 -52.75
C ARG A 350 -18.38 -32.75 -52.48
N GLU A 351 -17.39 -32.94 -51.64
CA GLU A 351 -16.84 -34.24 -51.26
C GLU A 351 -17.33 -34.68 -49.90
N PRO A 352 -17.68 -35.94 -49.69
CA PRO A 352 -18.00 -36.49 -48.36
C PRO A 352 -16.82 -36.33 -47.41
N VAL A 353 -17.14 -36.05 -46.13
CA VAL A 353 -16.12 -35.98 -45.05
C VAL A 353 -15.97 -37.37 -44.47
N ARG A 354 -14.72 -37.87 -44.41
CA ARG A 354 -14.39 -39.13 -43.76
C ARG A 354 -14.40 -38.90 -42.24
N ILE A 355 -15.20 -39.62 -41.52
CA ILE A 355 -15.37 -39.43 -40.07
C ILE A 355 -15.16 -40.75 -39.33
N ARG A 356 -14.89 -40.58 -38.01
CA ARG A 356 -14.92 -41.66 -37.03
C ARG A 356 -15.74 -41.25 -35.83
N ARG A 357 -16.38 -42.24 -35.17
CA ARG A 357 -17.28 -42.06 -34.03
C ARG A 357 -16.70 -42.74 -32.81
N HIS A 358 -16.77 -42.05 -31.68
CA HIS A 358 -16.49 -42.61 -30.38
C HIS A 358 -17.84 -42.66 -29.62
N PRO A 359 -18.37 -43.86 -29.29
CA PRO A 359 -19.50 -43.94 -28.43
C PRO A 359 -19.05 -43.44 -27.08
N GLY A 360 -19.59 -42.33 -26.57
CA GLY A 360 -19.31 -41.86 -25.22
C GLY A 360 -19.68 -42.93 -24.19
N ALA A 361 -19.47 -42.65 -22.92
CA ALA A 361 -19.88 -43.53 -21.85
C ALA A 361 -21.34 -43.89 -22.05
N ALA A 362 -21.61 -45.16 -22.37
CA ALA A 362 -22.91 -45.63 -22.82
C ALA A 362 -24.00 -45.10 -21.91
N ALA A 363 -24.97 -44.40 -22.51
CA ALA A 363 -26.29 -44.30 -21.87
C ALA A 363 -26.71 -45.74 -21.55
N ASN A 364 -26.79 -46.08 -20.27
CA ASN A 364 -27.17 -47.40 -19.83
C ASN A 364 -28.57 -47.67 -20.43
N PRO A 365 -28.78 -48.63 -21.33
CA PRO A 365 -30.08 -48.84 -21.98
C PRO A 365 -31.12 -49.48 -21.06
N GLY A 366 -31.07 -49.18 -19.78
CA GLY A 366 -31.87 -49.79 -18.73
C GLY A 366 -32.22 -48.90 -17.55
N ALA A 367 -32.37 -47.58 -17.70
CA ALA A 367 -32.92 -46.72 -16.65
C ALA A 367 -34.26 -46.09 -17.09
#